data_b0d10f003a523089878daa22b6c87d0f
#
_entry.id   b0d10f003a523089878daa22b6c87d0f
#
_cell.length_a   1.000
_cell.length_b   1.000
_cell.length_c   1.000
_cell.angle_alpha   90.00
_cell.angle_beta   90.00
_cell.angle_gamma   90.00
#
_symmetry.space_group_name_H-M   'P 1'
#
loop_
_entity.id
_entity.type
_entity.pdbx_description
1 polymer ?
#
loop_
_entity_poly.entity_id
_entity_poly.type
_entity_poly.pdbx_seq_one_letter_code
_entity_poly.pdbx_strand_id
1 'polypeptide(L)'
;IDVSADEVDPKKRFQFLSVYWAKETAQYLFVNYGMKNISRLGIYDKEKKTFTNVTIKDNLAGGYDIHPAWTSDDNHLLMIYYAGGLLQDKEKRYSTGLLPERKKELDELLKNIKEDDNPVVILVTLKPKKDNKQ
;
A
#
# COMPACT_ATOMS: atom_id res chain seq x y z
N ILE A 1 21.07 -16.18 13.90
CA ILE A 1 22.16 -16.00 12.93
C ILE A 1 22.38 -14.51 12.86
N ASP A 2 23.46 -14.09 13.49
CA ASP A 2 23.86 -12.67 13.50
C ASP A 2 24.80 -12.49 12.31
N VAL A 3 24.31 -11.96 11.22
CA VAL A 3 25.12 -11.64 10.04
C VAL A 3 25.32 -10.12 10.06
N SER A 4 26.55 -9.67 10.31
CA SER A 4 26.86 -8.25 10.24
C SER A 4 26.65 -7.75 8.80
N ALA A 5 26.18 -6.52 8.65
CA ALA A 5 25.90 -5.91 7.33
C ALA A 5 27.15 -5.84 6.44
N ASP A 6 28.35 -5.90 7.03
CA ASP A 6 29.63 -5.80 6.34
C ASP A 6 30.12 -7.13 5.72
N GLU A 7 29.49 -8.26 6.11
CA GLU A 7 29.85 -9.58 5.59
C GLU A 7 29.06 -10.02 4.36
N VAL A 8 28.08 -9.21 3.95
CA VAL A 8 27.23 -9.54 2.81
C VAL A 8 27.86 -9.05 1.52
N ASP A 9 28.36 -9.97 0.70
CA ASP A 9 28.80 -9.70 -0.67
C ASP A 9 27.69 -8.89 -1.40
N PRO A 10 27.99 -7.64 -1.88
CA PRO A 10 27.02 -6.83 -2.56
C PRO A 10 26.30 -7.53 -3.73
N LYS A 11 26.98 -8.45 -4.41
CA LYS A 11 26.40 -9.27 -5.49
C LYS A 11 25.39 -10.32 -5.00
N LYS A 12 25.46 -10.68 -3.72
CA LYS A 12 24.55 -11.65 -3.10
C LYS A 12 23.41 -10.95 -2.34
N ARG A 13 23.46 -9.62 -2.17
CA ARG A 13 22.47 -8.84 -1.42
C ARG A 13 21.04 -9.11 -1.86
N PHE A 14 20.83 -9.34 -3.14
CA PHE A 14 19.53 -9.62 -3.74
C PHE A 14 19.02 -11.06 -3.52
N GLN A 15 19.81 -11.92 -2.90
CA GLN A 15 19.39 -13.28 -2.58
C GLN A 15 18.72 -13.38 -1.19
N PHE A 16 18.85 -12.33 -0.38
CA PHE A 16 18.29 -12.28 0.96
C PHE A 16 16.91 -11.64 0.98
N LEU A 17 16.11 -12.05 1.96
CA LEU A 17 14.87 -11.38 2.30
C LEU A 17 15.20 -10.05 2.96
N SER A 18 14.73 -8.95 2.38
CA SER A 18 14.88 -7.61 2.95
C SER A 18 13.50 -7.09 3.35
N VAL A 19 13.31 -6.73 4.61
CA VAL A 19 12.11 -6.04 5.06
C VAL A 19 12.36 -4.54 4.90
N TYR A 20 11.54 -3.89 4.07
CA TYR A 20 11.64 -2.45 3.82
C TYR A 20 10.92 -1.64 4.89
N TRP A 21 9.74 -2.10 5.28
CA TRP A 21 8.98 -1.54 6.38
C TRP A 21 7.93 -2.53 6.89
N ALA A 22 7.51 -2.31 8.13
CA ALA A 22 6.37 -2.99 8.73
C ALA A 22 5.47 -1.94 9.39
N LYS A 23 4.16 -2.12 9.26
CA LYS A 23 3.11 -1.28 9.84
C LYS A 23 2.10 -2.16 10.55
N GLU A 24 1.76 -1.78 11.76
CA GLU A 24 0.94 -2.58 12.64
C GLU A 24 -0.37 -1.86 12.96
N THR A 25 -1.46 -2.61 12.96
CA THR A 25 -2.77 -2.22 13.50
C THR A 25 -3.20 -3.22 14.57
N ALA A 26 -4.32 -3.00 15.21
CA ALA A 26 -4.85 -3.96 16.19
C ALA A 26 -5.02 -5.37 15.60
N GLN A 27 -5.45 -5.46 14.33
CA GLN A 27 -5.82 -6.74 13.68
C GLN A 27 -4.73 -7.31 12.80
N TYR A 28 -3.89 -6.46 12.19
CA TYR A 28 -2.97 -6.84 11.13
C TYR A 28 -1.57 -6.29 11.32
N LEU A 29 -0.59 -7.02 10.80
CA LEU A 29 0.74 -6.52 10.55
C LEU A 29 0.97 -6.52 9.04
N PHE A 30 1.18 -5.35 8.47
CA PHE A 30 1.53 -5.15 7.07
C PHE A 30 3.05 -5.13 6.94
N VAL A 31 3.59 -5.94 6.03
CA VAL A 31 5.03 -6.04 5.82
C VAL A 31 5.34 -5.84 4.35
N ASN A 32 6.09 -4.83 4.02
CA ASN A 32 6.67 -4.69 2.69
C ASN A 32 8.08 -5.28 2.71
N TYR A 33 8.32 -6.23 1.84
CA TYR A 33 9.59 -6.94 1.79
C TYR A 33 9.98 -7.27 0.36
N GLY A 34 11.26 -7.51 0.16
CA GLY A 34 11.81 -7.88 -1.13
C GLY A 34 12.64 -9.14 -1.05
N MET A 35 12.59 -9.92 -2.11
CA MET A 35 13.44 -11.06 -2.34
C MET A 35 13.72 -11.18 -3.85
N LYS A 36 14.97 -11.32 -4.22
CA LYS A 36 15.38 -11.44 -5.63
C LYS A 36 14.84 -10.30 -6.52
N ASN A 37 14.95 -9.06 -6.05
CA ASN A 37 14.46 -7.84 -6.72
C ASN A 37 12.92 -7.75 -6.91
N ILE A 38 12.15 -8.59 -6.28
CA ILE A 38 10.70 -8.54 -6.31
C ILE A 38 10.20 -8.00 -4.97
N SER A 39 9.60 -6.80 -5.00
CA SER A 39 8.89 -6.25 -3.85
C SER A 39 7.53 -6.92 -3.68
N ARG A 40 7.16 -7.22 -2.45
CA ARG A 40 5.89 -7.85 -2.08
C ARG A 40 5.30 -7.18 -0.85
N LEU A 41 3.99 -7.15 -0.80
CA LEU A 41 3.24 -6.78 0.39
C LEU A 41 2.66 -8.06 1.01
N GLY A 42 2.96 -8.27 2.28
CA GLY A 42 2.38 -9.33 3.08
C GLY A 42 1.50 -8.76 4.18
N ILE A 43 0.46 -9.48 4.52
CA ILE A 43 -0.42 -9.20 5.66
C ILE A 43 -0.39 -10.40 6.60
N TYR A 44 -0.01 -10.15 7.84
CA TYR A 44 -0.18 -11.11 8.92
C TYR A 44 -1.46 -10.81 9.68
N ASP A 45 -2.40 -11.75 9.65
CA ASP A 45 -3.62 -11.72 10.44
C ASP A 45 -3.31 -12.23 11.86
N LYS A 46 -3.38 -11.35 12.84
CA LYS A 46 -2.98 -11.66 14.22
C LYS A 46 -3.91 -12.67 14.90
N GLU A 47 -5.19 -12.65 14.55
CA GLU A 47 -6.17 -13.56 15.11
C GLU A 47 -6.02 -14.96 14.51
N LYS A 48 -5.97 -15.05 13.17
CA LYS A 48 -5.82 -16.32 12.47
C LYS A 48 -4.40 -16.87 12.51
N LYS A 49 -3.42 -16.03 12.91
CA LYS A 49 -1.98 -16.34 12.90
C LYS A 49 -1.49 -16.79 11.52
N THR A 50 -2.01 -16.16 10.47
CA THR A 50 -1.68 -16.49 9.08
C THR A 50 -1.03 -15.33 8.37
N PHE A 51 -0.03 -15.62 7.54
CA PHE A 51 0.63 -14.65 6.68
C PHE A 51 0.24 -14.90 5.22
N THR A 52 -0.19 -13.84 4.52
CA THR A 52 -0.61 -13.93 3.13
C THR A 52 0.02 -12.81 2.31
N ASN A 53 0.58 -13.17 1.16
CA ASN A 53 0.99 -12.17 0.17
C ASN A 53 -0.22 -11.61 -0.54
N VAL A 54 -0.28 -10.31 -0.65
CA VAL A 54 -1.41 -9.61 -1.24
C VAL A 54 -0.96 -8.54 -2.22
N THR A 55 -1.83 -8.24 -3.17
CA THR A 55 -1.81 -7.00 -3.93
C THR A 55 -3.09 -6.26 -3.59
N ILE A 56 -2.97 -5.11 -2.96
CA ILE A 56 -4.13 -4.29 -2.64
C ILE A 56 -4.29 -3.27 -3.77
N LYS A 57 -5.43 -3.27 -4.41
CA LYS A 57 -5.77 -2.31 -5.46
C LYS A 57 -6.65 -1.21 -4.89
N ASP A 58 -6.32 0.00 -5.26
CA ASP A 58 -7.12 1.17 -4.95
C ASP A 58 -8.21 1.33 -6.02
N ASN A 59 -9.45 1.29 -5.62
CA ASN A 59 -10.59 1.56 -6.51
C ASN A 59 -11.11 3.01 -6.41
N LEU A 60 -10.43 3.84 -5.64
CA LEU A 60 -10.76 5.26 -5.47
C LEU A 60 -9.99 6.15 -6.45
N ALA A 61 -8.68 5.96 -6.52
CA ALA A 61 -7.77 6.77 -7.34
C ALA A 61 -7.30 6.05 -8.62
N GLY A 62 -7.93 4.94 -9.01
CA GLY A 62 -7.76 4.35 -10.33
C GLY A 62 -6.87 3.11 -10.40
N GLY A 63 -6.90 2.26 -9.38
CA GLY A 63 -6.33 0.91 -9.48
C GLY A 63 -4.85 0.81 -9.24
N TYR A 64 -4.26 1.80 -8.57
CA TYR A 64 -2.88 1.70 -8.10
C TYR A 64 -2.73 0.60 -7.07
N ASP A 65 -1.53 0.05 -7.01
CA ASP A 65 -1.15 -0.81 -5.90
C ASP A 65 -1.04 0.03 -4.63
N ILE A 66 -1.85 -0.32 -3.64
CA ILE A 66 -1.83 0.34 -2.34
C ILE A 66 -0.61 -0.11 -1.56
N HIS A 67 0.23 0.84 -1.23
CA HIS A 67 1.32 0.67 -0.28
C HIS A 67 1.04 1.56 0.94
N PRO A 68 0.60 0.98 2.07
CA PRO A 68 0.37 1.76 3.28
C PRO A 68 1.62 2.55 3.65
N ALA A 69 1.54 3.87 3.63
CA ALA A 69 2.67 4.73 4.02
C ALA A 69 2.76 4.82 5.54
N TRP A 70 1.63 4.79 6.21
CA TRP A 70 1.53 4.92 7.66
C TRP A 70 0.27 4.24 8.21
N THR A 71 0.29 3.92 9.53
CA THR A 71 -0.90 3.62 10.32
C THR A 71 -1.16 4.81 11.24
N SER A 72 -2.35 5.41 11.20
CA SER A 72 -2.68 6.53 12.08
C SER A 72 -3.15 6.05 13.44
N ASP A 73 -3.81 4.91 13.47
CA ASP A 73 -4.34 4.22 14.64
C ASP A 73 -4.60 2.74 14.33
N ASP A 74 -5.29 2.06 15.23
CA ASP A 74 -5.57 0.62 15.13
C ASP A 74 -6.44 0.22 13.94
N ASN A 75 -7.15 1.16 13.31
CA ASN A 75 -8.13 0.87 12.26
C ASN A 75 -7.90 1.63 10.96
N HIS A 76 -6.91 2.51 10.88
CA HIS A 76 -6.70 3.33 9.71
C HIS A 76 -5.30 3.17 9.11
N LEU A 77 -5.26 3.17 7.79
CA LEU A 77 -4.03 3.24 7.01
C LEU A 77 -4.00 4.57 6.27
N LEU A 78 -2.85 5.20 6.24
CA LEU A 78 -2.61 6.39 5.42
C LEU A 78 -1.87 5.99 4.15
N MET A 79 -2.33 6.52 3.03
CA MET A 79 -1.64 6.44 1.75
C MET A 79 -1.30 7.85 1.28
N ILE A 80 -0.18 7.98 0.59
CA ILE A 80 0.31 9.26 0.09
C ILE A 80 0.47 9.13 -1.43
N TYR A 81 -0.19 10.02 -2.16
CA TYR A 81 -0.02 10.17 -3.60
C TYR A 81 0.57 11.52 -3.91
N TYR A 82 1.69 11.55 -4.61
CA TYR A 82 2.25 12.80 -5.11
C TYR A 82 1.39 13.34 -6.24
N ALA A 83 1.16 14.65 -6.24
CA ALA A 83 0.32 15.34 -7.20
C ALA A 83 0.73 15.07 -8.66
N GLY A 84 2.02 15.18 -8.96
CA GLY A 84 2.56 14.86 -10.28
C GLY A 84 2.28 13.43 -10.73
N GLY A 85 2.43 12.43 -9.84
CA GLY A 85 2.08 11.06 -10.13
C GLY A 85 0.59 10.86 -10.38
N LEU A 86 -0.25 11.60 -9.66
CA LEU A 86 -1.69 11.61 -9.88
C LEU A 86 -2.07 12.16 -11.27
N LEU A 87 -1.36 13.13 -11.80
CA LEU A 87 -1.63 13.75 -13.11
C LEU A 87 -1.09 12.91 -14.27
N GLN A 88 0.10 12.32 -14.15
CA GLN A 88 0.77 11.58 -15.22
C GLN A 88 0.01 10.33 -15.67
N ASP A 89 -0.62 9.63 -14.76
CA ASP A 89 -1.26 8.33 -15.03
C ASP A 89 -2.78 8.42 -15.26
N LYS A 90 -3.30 9.60 -15.59
CA LYS A 90 -4.74 9.85 -15.71
C LYS A 90 -5.46 8.85 -16.62
N GLU A 91 -4.91 8.57 -17.81
CA GLU A 91 -5.54 7.66 -18.76
C GLU A 91 -5.52 6.20 -18.30
N LYS A 92 -4.43 5.78 -17.67
CA LYS A 92 -4.28 4.44 -17.13
C LYS A 92 -5.27 4.15 -16.00
N ARG A 93 -5.62 5.16 -15.21
CA ARG A 93 -6.56 5.03 -14.08
C ARG A 93 -7.96 4.69 -14.52
N TYR A 94 -8.43 5.31 -15.60
CA TYR A 94 -9.78 5.07 -16.10
C TYR A 94 -9.97 3.68 -16.70
N SER A 95 -8.87 2.96 -17.00
CA SER A 95 -8.91 1.60 -17.55
C SER A 95 -9.01 0.50 -16.48
N THR A 96 -8.89 0.81 -15.20
CA THR A 96 -8.68 -0.18 -14.12
C THR A 96 -9.88 -0.45 -13.22
N GLY A 97 -11.10 -0.15 -13.67
CA GLY A 97 -12.32 -0.54 -12.93
C GLY A 97 -12.71 0.40 -11.78
N LEU A 98 -12.41 1.69 -11.95
CA LEU A 98 -12.88 2.74 -11.04
C LEU A 98 -14.40 2.76 -10.93
N LEU A 99 -14.94 2.81 -9.72
CA LEU A 99 -16.38 2.95 -9.51
C LEU A 99 -16.89 4.26 -10.11
N PRO A 100 -18.04 4.28 -10.83
CA PRO A 100 -18.52 5.48 -11.53
C PRO A 100 -18.68 6.71 -10.64
N GLU A 101 -19.18 6.53 -9.41
CA GLU A 101 -19.32 7.58 -8.41
C GLU A 101 -17.96 8.18 -8.01
N ARG A 102 -16.94 7.32 -7.91
CA ARG A 102 -15.57 7.73 -7.54
C ARG A 102 -14.85 8.42 -8.67
N LYS A 103 -15.19 8.07 -9.91
CA LYS A 103 -14.64 8.75 -11.08
C LYS A 103 -14.91 10.26 -11.06
N LYS A 104 -16.13 10.66 -10.71
CA LYS A 104 -16.50 12.07 -10.62
C LYS A 104 -15.70 12.81 -9.55
N GLU A 105 -15.56 12.22 -8.36
CA GLU A 105 -14.77 12.80 -7.27
C GLU A 105 -13.28 12.95 -7.67
N LEU A 106 -12.73 11.92 -8.32
CA LEU A 106 -11.36 11.97 -8.81
C LEU A 106 -11.18 13.03 -9.90
N ASP A 107 -12.13 13.13 -10.85
CA ASP A 107 -12.09 14.16 -11.90
C ASP A 107 -12.11 15.57 -11.33
N GLU A 108 -12.91 15.81 -10.29
CA GLU A 108 -12.96 17.10 -9.61
C GLU A 108 -11.65 17.41 -8.88
N LEU A 109 -11.08 16.43 -8.20
CA LEU A 109 -9.75 16.55 -7.57
C LEU A 109 -8.69 16.90 -8.62
N LEU A 110 -8.62 16.14 -9.72
CA LEU A 110 -7.60 16.29 -10.76
C LEU A 110 -7.71 17.58 -11.58
N LYS A 111 -8.89 18.23 -11.59
CA LYS A 111 -9.05 19.57 -12.22
C LYS A 111 -8.36 20.66 -11.43
N ASN A 112 -8.28 20.51 -10.12
CA ASN A 112 -7.83 21.55 -9.20
C ASN A 112 -6.39 21.34 -8.72
N ILE A 113 -5.80 20.17 -8.97
CA ILE A 113 -4.44 19.82 -8.53
C ILE A 113 -3.41 20.21 -9.60
N LYS A 114 -2.26 20.72 -9.17
CA LYS A 114 -1.09 21.01 -9.99
C LYS A 114 0.04 20.05 -9.65
N GLU A 115 1.00 19.91 -10.54
CA GLU A 115 2.13 18.96 -10.40
C GLU A 115 2.98 19.23 -9.16
N ASP A 116 3.12 20.49 -8.77
CA ASP A 116 3.88 20.99 -7.62
C ASP A 116 3.06 21.17 -6.34
N ASP A 117 1.78 20.78 -6.36
CA ASP A 117 0.95 20.82 -5.17
C ASP A 117 1.41 19.79 -4.12
N ASN A 118 0.96 20.02 -2.89
CA ASN A 118 1.18 19.10 -1.79
C ASN A 118 0.63 17.70 -2.10
N PRO A 119 1.23 16.65 -1.54
CA PRO A 119 0.74 15.30 -1.69
C PRO A 119 -0.71 15.15 -1.21
N VAL A 120 -1.47 14.34 -1.93
CA VAL A 120 -2.82 13.92 -1.52
C VAL A 120 -2.70 12.78 -0.53
N VAL A 121 -3.31 12.94 0.63
CA VAL A 121 -3.37 11.91 1.67
C VAL A 121 -4.73 11.23 1.62
N ILE A 122 -4.73 9.91 1.48
CA ILE A 122 -5.93 9.09 1.52
C ILE A 122 -5.96 8.32 2.84
N LEU A 123 -7.06 8.47 3.58
CA LEU A 123 -7.33 7.70 4.78
C LEU A 123 -8.18 6.49 4.42
N VAL A 124 -7.65 5.30 4.66
CA VAL A 124 -8.35 4.02 4.45
C VAL A 124 -8.78 3.46 5.79
N THR A 125 -10.08 3.32 5.99
CA THR A 125 -10.62 2.66 7.19
C THR A 125 -10.69 1.15 6.97
N LEU A 126 -10.04 0.38 7.83
CA LEU A 126 -10.14 -1.08 7.83
C LEU A 126 -11.52 -1.49 8.33
N LYS A 127 -12.20 -2.32 7.54
CA LYS A 127 -13.51 -2.85 7.98
C LYS A 127 -13.30 -3.80 9.16
N PRO A 128 -14.11 -3.69 10.21
CA PRO A 128 -14.11 -4.69 11.27
C PRO A 128 -14.43 -6.06 10.66
N LYS A 129 -13.79 -7.08 11.18
CA LYS A 129 -14.12 -8.45 10.79
C LYS A 129 -15.60 -8.69 11.11
N LYS A 130 -16.32 -9.24 10.16
CA LYS A 130 -17.66 -9.74 10.45
C LYS A 130 -17.49 -10.89 11.45
N ASP A 131 -18.07 -10.75 12.63
CA ASP A 131 -18.21 -11.87 13.54
C ASP A 131 -19.00 -12.95 12.82
N ASN A 132 -18.32 -13.95 12.32
CA ASN A 132 -18.97 -15.18 11.89
C ASN A 132 -19.45 -15.90 13.17
N LYS A 133 -20.50 -15.39 13.78
CA LYS A 133 -21.28 -16.16 14.75
C LYS A 133 -21.93 -17.27 13.96
N GLN A 134 -21.34 -18.46 14.01
CA GLN A 134 -22.03 -19.70 13.70
C GLN A 134 -23.06 -20.00 14.81
#